data_2fc3c3124ec41204087ecb59be5acb7f
#
_entry.id   2fc3c3124ec41204087ecb59be5acb7f
#
_cell.length_a   1.000
_cell.length_b   1.000
_cell.length_c   1.000
_cell.angle_alpha   90.00
_cell.angle_beta   90.00
_cell.angle_gamma   90.00
#
_symmetry.space_group_name_H-M   'P 1'
#
loop_
_entity.id
_entity.type
_entity.pdbx_description
1 polymer ?
#
loop_
_entity_poly.entity_id
_entity_poly.type
_entity_poly.pdbx_seq_one_letter_code
_entity_poly.pdbx_strand_id
1 'polypeptide(L)'
;MGGRIGANRRRARQLLTVLAVLVATAIRAQPQADIERLVAAGSLAQLRWPDFRAWQPSVRELYAGASWAPAWFQGNRLTPQGEAVIQLFQSAWQKGLNPEDYDASRWKARRESLQRSPSELAAFDAALTVSAFRYLSDLRVGRVNPKHVGFDLVVERRHYDVAQFLSQRVLVAPDVAAAVAAIEPPFGGYQRTEQALARYTELARGDDGATLPVPAKAIEPGADYAAVEILAKRLQLLGDLPSEAAAAVPGGRYEGELVTAVKRFQRRHGLDDDGRLGATTVKQLNVPLAARVEQLRLALERWRWLPQSFSAPPIIVNIPDFRLRALEADNRIAMDMRVVVGKVMGTQTPVFSRDMTYVVFRPFWGVPPGIMRRQIIPAILKDRNYIADNRYEVVTPDGRVVTSGVVTDEVLAQLRAGKLMVRQKPGPKNALGLVKLMFPNEYHVYLHSTPSTELFARTQRAFSSGCIRVEQPADLTAWALRNNPGWTLERVRQAMESGRDNVTVRLAQPIPVFIVYGTALAHPDGEVHFYDDIYGHDPKLTAALAKANP
;
A
#
# COMPACT_ATOMS: atom_id res chain seq x y z
N MET A 1 72.90 -39.63 39.55
CA MET A 1 72.54 -38.24 39.14
C MET A 1 71.57 -38.22 37.90
N GLY A 2 70.44 -38.86 37.93
CA GLY A 2 69.51 -38.98 36.74
C GLY A 2 68.05 -38.62 36.96
N GLY A 3 67.68 -38.19 38.18
CA GLY A 3 66.25 -38.06 38.51
C GLY A 3 65.59 -36.65 38.49
N ARG A 4 66.37 -35.55 38.40
CA ARG A 4 65.87 -34.16 38.53
C ARG A 4 65.60 -33.43 37.20
N ILE A 5 66.11 -33.91 36.10
CA ILE A 5 65.96 -33.22 34.79
C ILE A 5 64.57 -33.57 34.13
N GLY A 6 64.01 -34.74 34.38
CA GLY A 6 62.72 -35.17 33.81
C GLY A 6 61.44 -34.47 34.38
N ALA A 7 61.50 -34.10 35.69
CA ALA A 7 60.37 -33.46 36.38
C ALA A 7 60.16 -31.98 35.95
N ASN A 8 61.22 -31.26 35.68
CA ASN A 8 61.13 -29.86 35.23
C ASN A 8 60.67 -29.73 33.77
N ARG A 9 60.99 -30.68 32.90
CA ARG A 9 60.45 -30.68 31.51
C ARG A 9 58.97 -31.01 31.44
N ARG A 10 58.45 -31.85 32.33
CA ARG A 10 56.99 -32.13 32.41
C ARG A 10 56.22 -30.92 32.97
N ARG A 11 56.72 -30.24 34.01
CA ARG A 11 56.10 -29.02 34.57
C ARG A 11 56.14 -27.86 33.58
N ALA A 12 57.21 -27.65 32.85
CA ALA A 12 57.29 -26.62 31.80
C ALA A 12 56.32 -26.91 30.62
N ARG A 13 56.16 -28.17 30.20
CA ARG A 13 55.18 -28.55 29.19
C ARG A 13 53.73 -28.38 29.67
N GLN A 14 53.44 -28.72 30.94
CA GLN A 14 52.10 -28.49 31.50
C GLN A 14 51.79 -27.01 31.67
N LEU A 15 52.72 -26.17 32.08
CA LEU A 15 52.59 -24.72 32.16
C LEU A 15 52.39 -24.08 30.78
N LEU A 16 53.11 -24.53 29.76
CA LEU A 16 52.94 -24.07 28.37
C LEU A 16 51.59 -24.50 27.78
N THR A 17 51.10 -25.71 28.11
CA THR A 17 49.78 -26.19 27.68
C THR A 17 48.66 -25.41 28.37
N VAL A 18 48.79 -25.15 29.68
CA VAL A 18 47.81 -24.35 30.44
C VAL A 18 47.79 -22.90 29.98
N LEU A 19 48.97 -22.31 29.72
CA LEU A 19 49.10 -20.95 29.20
C LEU A 19 48.53 -20.85 27.77
N ALA A 20 48.75 -21.84 26.90
CA ALA A 20 48.19 -21.92 25.56
C ALA A 20 46.66 -22.08 25.57
N VAL A 21 46.13 -22.86 26.51
CA VAL A 21 44.65 -23.01 26.70
C VAL A 21 44.04 -21.73 27.27
N LEU A 22 44.69 -21.06 28.23
CA LEU A 22 44.24 -19.77 28.78
C LEU A 22 44.33 -18.64 27.75
N VAL A 23 45.35 -18.59 26.93
CA VAL A 23 45.44 -17.62 25.83
C VAL A 23 44.42 -17.93 24.74
N ALA A 24 44.20 -19.19 24.39
CA ALA A 24 43.17 -19.60 23.42
C ALA A 24 41.76 -19.32 23.93
N THR A 25 41.48 -19.46 25.23
CA THR A 25 40.19 -19.09 25.83
C THR A 25 40.02 -17.57 25.93
N ALA A 26 41.06 -16.82 26.25
CA ALA A 26 41.02 -15.36 26.25
C ALA A 26 40.83 -14.78 24.84
N ILE A 27 41.46 -15.35 23.81
CA ILE A 27 41.25 -14.96 22.40
C ILE A 27 39.85 -15.34 21.91
N ARG A 28 39.25 -16.42 22.41
CA ARG A 28 37.87 -16.80 22.10
C ARG A 28 36.82 -15.94 22.79
N ALA A 29 37.09 -15.38 23.95
CA ALA A 29 36.14 -14.56 24.72
C ALA A 29 36.10 -13.09 24.28
N GLN A 30 37.11 -12.60 23.56
CA GLN A 30 37.21 -11.18 23.20
C GLN A 30 36.12 -10.70 22.24
N PRO A 31 35.77 -11.40 21.13
CA PRO A 31 34.66 -10.96 20.24
C PRO A 31 33.31 -10.88 20.95
N GLN A 32 33.03 -11.79 21.91
CA GLN A 32 31.80 -11.82 22.68
C GLN A 32 31.65 -10.58 23.56
N ALA A 33 32.67 -10.23 24.33
CA ALA A 33 32.69 -9.03 25.17
C ALA A 33 32.59 -7.74 24.34
N ASP A 34 33.21 -7.73 23.16
CA ASP A 34 33.14 -6.60 22.24
C ASP A 34 31.75 -6.44 21.64
N ILE A 35 31.07 -7.53 21.23
CA ILE A 35 29.68 -7.49 20.75
C ILE A 35 28.74 -6.97 21.86
N GLU A 36 28.89 -7.49 23.10
CA GLU A 36 28.07 -7.05 24.22
C GLU A 36 28.18 -5.54 24.47
N ARG A 37 29.43 -5.04 24.46
CA ARG A 37 29.73 -3.61 24.63
C ARG A 37 29.14 -2.77 23.50
N LEU A 38 29.27 -3.19 22.23
CA LEU A 38 28.75 -2.49 21.07
C LEU A 38 27.22 -2.44 21.09
N VAL A 39 26.57 -3.55 21.44
CA VAL A 39 25.10 -3.61 21.58
C VAL A 39 24.65 -2.73 22.74
N ALA A 40 25.37 -2.72 23.87
CA ALA A 40 25.05 -1.85 25.02
C ALA A 40 25.14 -0.36 24.67
N ALA A 41 26.05 0.03 23.77
CA ALA A 41 26.19 1.40 23.31
C ALA A 41 24.98 1.90 22.48
N GLY A 42 24.23 1.01 21.80
CA GLY A 42 23.08 1.36 20.95
C GLY A 42 23.43 2.21 19.73
N SER A 43 24.73 2.31 19.40
CA SER A 43 25.22 3.07 18.26
C SER A 43 26.50 2.44 17.68
N LEU A 44 26.56 2.42 16.34
CA LEU A 44 27.72 1.93 15.56
C LEU A 44 28.10 2.99 14.52
N ALA A 45 29.20 3.71 14.76
CA ALA A 45 29.65 4.83 13.92
C ALA A 45 29.92 4.44 12.45
N GLN A 46 30.18 3.17 12.19
CA GLN A 46 30.42 2.65 10.84
C GLN A 46 29.17 2.45 10.00
N LEU A 47 27.98 2.42 10.60
CA LEU A 47 26.72 2.36 9.89
C LEU A 47 26.38 3.72 9.27
N ARG A 48 25.71 3.72 8.12
CA ARG A 48 25.12 4.95 7.55
C ARG A 48 24.17 5.62 8.55
N TRP A 49 23.41 4.81 9.26
CA TRP A 49 22.52 5.21 10.34
C TRP A 49 23.06 4.67 11.66
N PRO A 50 23.94 5.41 12.36
CA PRO A 50 24.65 4.89 13.52
C PRO A 50 23.78 4.49 14.69
N ASP A 51 22.71 5.26 14.96
CA ASP A 51 21.78 5.00 16.06
C ASP A 51 20.87 3.81 15.75
N PHE A 52 20.93 2.78 16.58
CA PHE A 52 20.05 1.62 16.51
C PHE A 52 19.33 1.31 17.83
N ARG A 53 19.19 2.29 18.71
CA ARG A 53 18.51 2.14 20.01
C ARG A 53 17.09 1.59 19.88
N ALA A 54 16.40 1.90 18.79
CA ALA A 54 15.08 1.32 18.48
C ALA A 54 15.15 -0.22 18.32
N TRP A 55 16.23 -0.75 17.83
CA TRP A 55 16.48 -2.19 17.61
C TRP A 55 17.30 -2.85 18.72
N GLN A 56 17.87 -2.06 19.63
CA GLN A 56 18.77 -2.53 20.68
C GLN A 56 18.19 -3.69 21.51
N PRO A 57 16.92 -3.67 21.95
CA PRO A 57 16.33 -4.80 22.70
C PRO A 57 16.37 -6.10 21.89
N SER A 58 15.97 -6.09 20.64
CA SER A 58 15.95 -7.27 19.77
C SER A 58 17.35 -7.76 19.39
N VAL A 59 18.31 -6.83 19.14
CA VAL A 59 19.71 -7.17 18.91
C VAL A 59 20.31 -7.82 20.15
N ARG A 60 20.03 -7.29 21.35
CA ARG A 60 20.45 -7.88 22.62
C ARG A 60 19.86 -9.28 22.82
N GLU A 61 18.59 -9.47 22.54
CA GLU A 61 17.90 -10.76 22.64
C GLU A 61 18.59 -11.83 21.78
N LEU A 62 18.86 -11.50 20.51
CA LEU A 62 19.55 -12.38 19.57
C LEU A 62 20.90 -12.86 20.14
N TYR A 63 21.76 -11.92 20.53
CA TYR A 63 23.10 -12.25 20.99
C TYR A 63 23.12 -12.89 22.37
N ALA A 64 22.27 -12.46 23.30
CA ALA A 64 22.18 -13.06 24.63
C ALA A 64 21.72 -14.53 24.53
N GLY A 65 20.77 -14.84 23.65
CA GLY A 65 20.35 -16.20 23.35
C GLY A 65 21.47 -17.11 22.82
N ALA A 66 22.48 -16.53 22.18
CA ALA A 66 23.66 -17.22 21.66
C ALA A 66 24.91 -17.03 22.57
N SER A 67 24.75 -16.63 23.83
CA SER A 67 25.87 -16.34 24.75
C SER A 67 26.88 -15.35 24.17
N TRP A 68 26.40 -14.34 23.45
CA TRP A 68 27.15 -13.29 22.78
C TRP A 68 28.12 -13.75 21.66
N ALA A 69 27.95 -14.99 21.20
CA ALA A 69 28.72 -15.51 20.07
C ALA A 69 28.40 -14.72 18.79
N PRO A 70 29.38 -14.52 17.89
CA PRO A 70 29.13 -13.94 16.57
C PRO A 70 28.06 -14.72 15.81
N ALA A 71 27.09 -14.02 15.24
CA ALA A 71 25.96 -14.62 14.53
C ALA A 71 26.31 -15.02 13.08
N TRP A 72 27.25 -14.29 12.45
CA TRP A 72 27.55 -14.40 11.04
C TRP A 72 28.91 -15.03 10.75
N PHE A 73 29.65 -15.45 11.78
CA PHE A 73 30.98 -16.02 11.62
C PHE A 73 31.13 -17.41 12.22
N GLN A 74 31.88 -18.27 11.54
CA GLN A 74 32.41 -19.52 12.06
C GLN A 74 33.95 -19.37 12.12
N GLY A 75 34.48 -19.20 13.34
CA GLY A 75 35.85 -18.72 13.52
C GLY A 75 36.06 -17.33 12.92
N ASN A 76 36.98 -17.19 11.97
CA ASN A 76 37.21 -15.93 11.25
C ASN A 76 36.61 -15.88 9.86
N ARG A 77 35.75 -16.84 9.52
CA ARG A 77 35.09 -16.90 8.19
C ARG A 77 33.67 -16.46 8.28
N LEU A 78 33.27 -15.54 7.41
CA LEU A 78 31.85 -15.17 7.21
C LEU A 78 31.08 -16.40 6.73
N THR A 79 29.90 -16.63 7.30
CA THR A 79 29.04 -17.75 6.93
C THR A 79 28.40 -17.53 5.55
N PRO A 80 27.98 -18.61 4.85
CA PRO A 80 27.20 -18.47 3.61
C PRO A 80 25.94 -17.61 3.79
N GLN A 81 25.32 -17.67 4.98
CA GLN A 81 24.14 -16.88 5.32
C GLN A 81 24.49 -15.37 5.39
N GLY A 82 25.62 -15.02 5.99
CA GLY A 82 26.09 -13.63 6.03
C GLY A 82 26.39 -13.07 4.63
N GLU A 83 27.03 -13.89 3.76
CA GLU A 83 27.24 -13.52 2.35
C GLU A 83 25.92 -13.29 1.62
N ALA A 84 24.96 -14.20 1.78
CA ALA A 84 23.66 -14.11 1.12
C ALA A 84 22.87 -12.88 1.58
N VAL A 85 22.87 -12.55 2.88
CA VAL A 85 22.23 -11.34 3.40
C VAL A 85 22.84 -10.08 2.81
N ILE A 86 24.17 -10.00 2.68
CA ILE A 86 24.83 -8.87 2.03
C ILE A 86 24.39 -8.73 0.57
N GLN A 87 24.24 -9.84 -0.16
CA GLN A 87 23.73 -9.83 -1.53
C GLN A 87 22.28 -9.33 -1.60
N LEU A 88 21.43 -9.71 -0.62
CA LEU A 88 20.07 -9.18 -0.52
C LEU A 88 20.05 -7.66 -0.31
N PHE A 89 20.96 -7.11 0.49
CA PHE A 89 21.08 -5.66 0.64
C PHE A 89 21.45 -4.97 -0.67
N GLN A 90 22.37 -5.54 -1.43
CA GLN A 90 22.78 -5.00 -2.74
C GLN A 90 21.64 -5.03 -3.76
N SER A 91 20.75 -6.02 -3.66
CA SER A 91 19.58 -6.17 -4.51
C SER A 91 18.29 -5.56 -3.93
N ALA A 92 18.35 -4.84 -2.80
CA ALA A 92 17.17 -4.29 -2.12
C ALA A 92 16.33 -3.35 -3.00
N TRP A 93 16.94 -2.74 -4.04
CA TRP A 93 16.23 -1.94 -5.04
C TRP A 93 15.13 -2.73 -5.78
N GLN A 94 15.29 -4.04 -5.97
CA GLN A 94 14.28 -4.90 -6.57
C GLN A 94 13.01 -5.01 -5.72
N LYS A 95 13.16 -4.77 -4.42
CA LYS A 95 12.07 -4.69 -3.44
C LYS A 95 11.56 -3.27 -3.24
N GLY A 96 12.00 -2.30 -4.06
CA GLY A 96 11.66 -0.89 -3.90
C GLY A 96 12.31 -0.20 -2.69
N LEU A 97 13.31 -0.85 -2.09
CA LEU A 97 14.08 -0.33 -0.96
C LEU A 97 15.39 0.30 -1.44
N ASN A 98 15.94 1.24 -0.67
CA ASN A 98 17.23 1.82 -1.00
C ASN A 98 18.37 0.94 -0.43
N PRO A 99 19.22 0.34 -1.27
CA PRO A 99 20.33 -0.50 -0.81
C PRO A 99 21.24 0.17 0.22
N GLU A 100 21.45 1.49 0.11
CA GLU A 100 22.32 2.22 1.02
C GLU A 100 21.77 2.36 2.45
N ASP A 101 20.48 2.13 2.65
CA ASP A 101 19.88 2.10 3.99
C ASP A 101 20.36 0.88 4.80
N TYR A 102 20.88 -0.13 4.09
CA TYR A 102 21.48 -1.36 4.64
C TYR A 102 23.00 -1.40 4.39
N ASP A 103 23.62 -0.24 4.14
CA ASP A 103 25.07 -0.09 3.91
C ASP A 103 25.63 -0.89 2.72
N ALA A 104 24.86 -1.13 1.67
CA ALA A 104 25.19 -2.05 0.58
C ALA A 104 26.57 -1.79 -0.05
N SER A 105 26.94 -0.53 -0.30
CA SER A 105 28.25 -0.17 -0.88
C SER A 105 29.40 -0.35 0.10
N ARG A 106 29.17 -0.42 1.41
CA ARG A 106 30.20 -0.43 2.45
C ARG A 106 30.67 -1.85 2.84
N TRP A 107 29.89 -2.89 2.53
CA TRP A 107 30.21 -4.26 2.95
C TRP A 107 31.50 -4.79 2.37
N LYS A 108 31.83 -4.43 1.12
CA LYS A 108 33.09 -4.83 0.50
C LYS A 108 34.29 -4.30 1.29
N ALA A 109 34.34 -3.01 1.56
CA ALA A 109 35.43 -2.38 2.31
C ALA A 109 35.52 -2.89 3.75
N ARG A 110 34.41 -3.10 4.43
CA ARG A 110 34.36 -3.70 5.76
C ARG A 110 34.92 -5.11 5.77
N ARG A 111 34.68 -5.90 4.75
CA ARG A 111 35.21 -7.25 4.61
C ARG A 111 36.73 -7.26 4.43
N GLU A 112 37.25 -6.33 3.67
CA GLU A 112 38.71 -6.18 3.47
C GLU A 112 39.45 -5.76 4.77
N SER A 113 38.75 -5.11 5.70
CA SER A 113 39.31 -4.72 7.00
C SER A 113 39.32 -5.84 8.05
N LEU A 114 38.54 -6.90 7.90
CA LEU A 114 38.37 -8.00 8.87
C LEU A 114 39.67 -8.74 9.27
N GLN A 115 40.71 -8.61 8.48
CA GLN A 115 41.98 -9.31 8.74
C GLN A 115 42.85 -8.64 9.84
N ARG A 116 42.38 -7.53 10.43
CA ARG A 116 43.19 -6.67 11.28
C ARG A 116 43.06 -6.91 12.79
N SER A 117 41.85 -7.25 13.29
CA SER A 117 41.66 -7.51 14.73
C SER A 117 40.32 -8.24 15.07
N PRO A 118 40.25 -8.93 16.24
CA PRO A 118 39.01 -9.52 16.74
C PRO A 118 37.88 -8.50 16.98
N SER A 119 38.19 -7.25 17.33
CA SER A 119 37.21 -6.19 17.54
C SER A 119 36.57 -5.72 16.21
N GLU A 120 37.27 -5.81 15.10
CA GLU A 120 36.72 -5.54 13.77
C GLU A 120 35.68 -6.61 13.38
N LEU A 121 35.93 -7.89 13.74
CA LEU A 121 34.97 -8.96 13.55
C LEU A 121 33.68 -8.70 14.34
N ALA A 122 33.81 -8.35 15.62
CA ALA A 122 32.67 -8.01 16.47
C ALA A 122 31.86 -6.82 15.91
N ALA A 123 32.53 -5.80 15.44
CA ALA A 123 31.92 -4.63 14.85
C ALA A 123 31.22 -4.93 13.52
N PHE A 124 31.79 -5.79 12.68
CA PHE A 124 31.19 -6.26 11.45
C PHE A 124 29.92 -7.09 11.73
N ASP A 125 30.02 -8.05 12.65
CA ASP A 125 28.92 -8.95 13.03
C ASP A 125 27.73 -8.16 13.57
N ALA A 126 27.96 -7.23 14.50
CA ALA A 126 26.92 -6.35 15.03
C ALA A 126 26.31 -5.44 13.95
N ALA A 127 27.13 -4.88 13.05
CA ALA A 127 26.65 -4.05 11.96
C ALA A 127 25.77 -4.83 10.98
N LEU A 128 26.17 -6.07 10.63
CA LEU A 128 25.40 -6.93 9.75
C LEU A 128 24.06 -7.32 10.38
N THR A 129 24.07 -7.62 11.68
CA THR A 129 22.86 -7.90 12.46
C THR A 129 21.89 -6.71 12.45
N VAL A 130 22.36 -5.51 12.77
CA VAL A 130 21.52 -4.29 12.77
C VAL A 130 20.94 -4.03 11.37
N SER A 131 21.75 -4.14 10.32
CA SER A 131 21.28 -3.96 8.94
C SER A 131 20.28 -5.04 8.54
N ALA A 132 20.46 -6.30 8.99
CA ALA A 132 19.51 -7.39 8.75
C ALA A 132 18.17 -7.14 9.46
N PHE A 133 18.17 -6.68 10.72
CA PHE A 133 16.95 -6.31 11.43
C PHE A 133 16.16 -5.23 10.70
N ARG A 134 16.82 -4.18 10.24
CA ARG A 134 16.21 -3.11 9.47
C ARG A 134 15.60 -3.63 8.18
N TYR A 135 16.37 -4.37 7.40
CA TYR A 135 15.93 -4.92 6.12
C TYR A 135 14.70 -5.85 6.27
N LEU A 136 14.76 -6.77 7.22
CA LEU A 136 13.66 -7.70 7.49
C LEU A 136 12.39 -6.96 7.95
N SER A 137 12.54 -5.97 8.82
CA SER A 137 11.41 -5.13 9.25
C SER A 137 10.82 -4.35 8.08
N ASP A 138 11.67 -3.71 7.26
CA ASP A 138 11.21 -2.90 6.13
C ASP A 138 10.48 -3.75 5.09
N LEU A 139 10.91 -5.00 4.86
CA LEU A 139 10.20 -5.95 4.01
C LEU A 139 8.83 -6.35 4.60
N ARG A 140 8.77 -6.53 5.91
CA ARG A 140 7.57 -7.04 6.59
C ARG A 140 6.46 -6.01 6.74
N VAL A 141 6.81 -4.79 7.20
CA VAL A 141 5.83 -3.79 7.63
C VAL A 141 5.99 -2.42 6.97
N GLY A 142 6.95 -2.31 6.04
CA GLY A 142 7.31 -1.05 5.40
C GLY A 142 8.13 -0.12 6.29
N ARG A 143 8.70 0.90 5.67
CA ARG A 143 9.58 1.89 6.31
C ARG A 143 8.81 2.99 7.01
N VAL A 144 7.66 3.37 6.46
CA VAL A 144 6.84 4.47 6.95
C VAL A 144 5.62 3.94 7.70
N ASN A 145 5.37 4.46 8.89
CA ASN A 145 4.08 4.23 9.55
C ASN A 145 3.00 4.98 8.75
N PRO A 146 1.96 4.30 8.23
CA PRO A 146 0.91 4.95 7.44
C PRO A 146 0.26 6.14 8.15
N LYS A 147 0.21 6.17 9.48
CA LYS A 147 -0.29 7.31 10.26
C LYS A 147 0.51 8.59 10.04
N HIS A 148 1.80 8.50 9.74
CA HIS A 148 2.65 9.66 9.46
C HIS A 148 2.32 10.35 8.13
N VAL A 149 1.60 9.66 7.24
CA VAL A 149 1.10 10.21 5.97
C VAL A 149 -0.42 10.40 5.97
N GLY A 150 -1.05 10.31 7.16
CA GLY A 150 -2.48 10.55 7.35
C GLY A 150 -3.38 9.36 7.00
N PHE A 151 -2.85 8.13 7.02
CA PHE A 151 -3.59 6.91 6.76
C PHE A 151 -3.82 6.15 8.06
N ASP A 152 -5.07 5.76 8.33
CA ASP A 152 -5.44 5.03 9.54
C ASP A 152 -5.57 3.52 9.25
N LEU A 153 -4.47 2.97 8.79
CA LEU A 153 -4.30 1.53 8.61
C LEU A 153 -3.60 0.95 9.85
N VAL A 154 -4.10 -0.18 10.34
CA VAL A 154 -3.49 -0.91 11.45
C VAL A 154 -2.38 -1.79 10.88
N VAL A 155 -1.13 -1.42 11.13
CA VAL A 155 0.05 -2.22 10.74
C VAL A 155 0.54 -2.98 11.97
N GLU A 156 0.68 -4.29 11.85
CA GLU A 156 1.11 -5.18 12.94
C GLU A 156 2.62 -5.06 13.24
N ARG A 157 3.10 -3.85 13.52
CA ARG A 157 4.52 -3.61 13.83
C ARG A 157 4.97 -4.24 15.16
N ARG A 158 4.05 -4.44 16.12
CA ARG A 158 4.39 -4.83 17.49
C ARG A 158 4.44 -6.35 17.74
N HIS A 159 4.00 -7.17 16.80
CA HIS A 159 3.85 -8.62 17.02
C HIS A 159 4.80 -9.49 16.20
N TYR A 160 5.68 -8.89 15.41
CA TYR A 160 6.63 -9.65 14.65
C TYR A 160 8.01 -9.65 15.32
N ASP A 161 8.37 -10.80 15.84
CA ASP A 161 9.66 -11.03 16.47
C ASP A 161 10.75 -11.24 15.41
N VAL A 162 11.40 -10.14 15.02
CA VAL A 162 12.49 -10.16 14.03
C VAL A 162 13.71 -10.92 14.57
N ALA A 163 13.97 -10.90 15.89
CA ALA A 163 15.08 -11.61 16.49
C ALA A 163 14.88 -13.12 16.38
N GLN A 164 13.69 -13.59 16.73
CA GLN A 164 13.31 -14.99 16.56
C GLN A 164 13.38 -15.43 15.10
N PHE A 165 12.84 -14.60 14.18
CA PHE A 165 12.90 -14.92 12.75
C PHE A 165 14.34 -15.00 12.24
N LEU A 166 15.18 -14.04 12.57
CA LEU A 166 16.57 -14.04 12.16
C LEU A 166 17.30 -15.29 12.69
N SER A 167 17.16 -15.61 14.00
CA SER A 167 17.85 -16.74 14.62
C SER A 167 17.36 -18.09 14.11
N GLN A 168 16.04 -18.27 13.97
CA GLN A 168 15.46 -19.59 13.67
C GLN A 168 15.27 -19.86 12.18
N ARG A 169 15.26 -18.83 11.35
CA ARG A 169 14.95 -18.97 9.93
C ARG A 169 16.07 -18.50 9.01
N VAL A 170 16.74 -17.38 9.28
CA VAL A 170 17.75 -16.81 8.38
C VAL A 170 19.14 -17.39 8.65
N LEU A 171 19.59 -17.38 9.92
CA LEU A 171 20.94 -17.83 10.28
C LEU A 171 21.18 -19.33 10.04
N VAL A 172 20.12 -20.11 9.94
CA VAL A 172 20.19 -21.58 9.71
C VAL A 172 19.71 -21.98 8.32
N ALA A 173 19.30 -21.03 7.48
CA ALA A 173 18.72 -21.32 6.17
C ALA A 173 19.75 -21.88 5.19
N PRO A 174 19.43 -22.95 4.48
CA PRO A 174 20.22 -23.37 3.32
C PRO A 174 20.03 -22.42 2.12
N ASP A 175 18.85 -21.80 2.01
CA ASP A 175 18.49 -20.75 1.06
C ASP A 175 17.95 -19.54 1.83
N VAL A 176 18.80 -18.53 2.01
CA VAL A 176 18.46 -17.29 2.73
C VAL A 176 17.45 -16.45 1.97
N ALA A 177 17.51 -16.42 0.64
CA ALA A 177 16.60 -15.63 -0.16
C ALA A 177 15.16 -16.17 -0.04
N ALA A 178 14.99 -17.49 -0.12
CA ALA A 178 13.69 -18.12 0.11
C ALA A 178 13.18 -17.91 1.53
N ALA A 179 14.06 -17.99 2.56
CA ALA A 179 13.70 -17.73 3.95
C ALA A 179 13.21 -16.28 4.14
N VAL A 180 13.91 -15.31 3.56
CA VAL A 180 13.55 -13.89 3.64
C VAL A 180 12.26 -13.60 2.86
N ALA A 181 12.05 -14.19 1.69
CA ALA A 181 10.81 -14.02 0.93
C ALA A 181 9.56 -14.45 1.70
N ALA A 182 9.69 -15.36 2.68
CA ALA A 182 8.56 -15.82 3.49
C ALA A 182 7.96 -14.74 4.43
N ILE A 183 8.65 -13.62 4.68
CA ILE A 183 8.11 -12.53 5.49
C ILE A 183 7.46 -11.42 4.65
N GLU A 184 7.67 -11.42 3.36
CA GLU A 184 7.10 -10.44 2.46
C GLU A 184 5.57 -10.59 2.38
N PRO A 185 4.84 -9.55 1.93
CA PRO A 185 3.40 -9.68 1.73
C PRO A 185 3.04 -10.86 0.82
N PRO A 186 2.15 -11.79 1.25
CA PRO A 186 1.88 -13.05 0.52
C PRO A 186 0.93 -12.85 -0.67
N PHE A 187 0.77 -11.63 -1.14
CA PHE A 187 -0.18 -11.29 -2.20
C PHE A 187 0.48 -11.38 -3.57
N GLY A 188 -0.15 -12.08 -4.52
CA GLY A 188 0.34 -12.13 -5.90
C GLY A 188 0.49 -10.73 -6.53
N GLY A 189 -0.29 -9.74 -6.10
CA GLY A 189 -0.15 -8.35 -6.51
C GLY A 189 1.17 -7.72 -6.07
N TYR A 190 1.68 -8.03 -4.88
CA TYR A 190 2.98 -7.59 -4.41
C TYR A 190 4.11 -8.12 -5.30
N GLN A 191 4.12 -9.44 -5.54
CA GLN A 191 5.13 -10.10 -6.36
C GLN A 191 5.13 -9.57 -7.81
N ARG A 192 3.95 -9.37 -8.40
CA ARG A 192 3.84 -8.76 -9.73
C ARG A 192 4.32 -7.31 -9.75
N THR A 193 4.12 -6.56 -8.66
CA THR A 193 4.64 -5.19 -8.54
C THR A 193 6.16 -5.16 -8.48
N GLU A 194 6.82 -6.14 -7.84
CA GLU A 194 8.28 -6.30 -7.87
C GLU A 194 8.79 -6.58 -9.28
N GLN A 195 8.15 -7.50 -9.99
CA GLN A 195 8.48 -7.80 -11.40
C GLN A 195 8.29 -6.56 -12.29
N ALA A 196 7.21 -5.82 -12.08
CA ALA A 196 6.96 -4.56 -12.77
C ALA A 196 8.03 -3.51 -12.46
N LEU A 197 8.44 -3.38 -11.18
CA LEU A 197 9.52 -2.47 -10.78
C LEU A 197 10.83 -2.80 -11.49
N ALA A 198 11.22 -4.08 -11.53
CA ALA A 198 12.42 -4.51 -12.24
C ALA A 198 12.34 -4.15 -13.73
N ARG A 199 11.22 -4.48 -14.39
CA ARG A 199 10.98 -4.17 -15.80
C ARG A 199 11.04 -2.66 -16.08
N TYR A 200 10.34 -1.84 -15.31
CA TYR A 200 10.32 -0.39 -15.51
C TYR A 200 11.65 0.28 -15.18
N THR A 201 12.44 -0.29 -14.26
CA THR A 201 13.80 0.18 -13.99
C THR A 201 14.72 -0.01 -15.20
N GLU A 202 14.61 -1.15 -15.89
CA GLU A 202 15.37 -1.38 -17.14
C GLU A 202 14.86 -0.48 -18.28
N LEU A 203 13.54 -0.33 -18.43
CA LEU A 203 12.99 0.59 -19.43
C LEU A 203 13.46 2.03 -19.21
N ALA A 204 13.54 2.47 -17.94
CA ALA A 204 14.01 3.82 -17.59
C ALA A 204 15.49 4.05 -17.94
N ARG A 205 16.33 3.00 -17.96
CA ARG A 205 17.73 3.10 -18.40
C ARG A 205 17.87 3.29 -19.91
N GLY A 206 16.92 2.74 -20.68
CA GLY A 206 16.90 2.83 -22.16
C GLY A 206 16.04 3.97 -22.68
N ASP A 207 15.41 4.77 -21.82
CA ASP A 207 14.54 5.89 -22.21
C ASP A 207 15.40 7.08 -22.70
N ASP A 208 15.22 7.48 -23.96
CA ASP A 208 15.91 8.63 -24.55
C ASP A 208 15.36 9.99 -24.09
N GLY A 209 14.29 9.97 -23.29
CA GLY A 209 13.62 11.17 -22.78
C GLY A 209 12.84 11.97 -23.81
N ALA A 210 12.64 11.43 -25.01
CA ALA A 210 11.86 12.11 -26.05
C ALA A 210 10.42 12.37 -25.60
N THR A 211 9.94 13.59 -25.78
CA THR A 211 8.60 14.01 -25.39
C THR A 211 7.74 14.36 -26.60
N LEU A 212 6.44 14.09 -26.46
CA LEU A 212 5.42 14.45 -27.44
C LEU A 212 4.96 15.89 -27.22
N PRO A 213 4.77 16.70 -28.28
CA PRO A 213 4.16 18.02 -28.13
C PRO A 213 2.73 17.89 -27.66
N VAL A 214 2.36 18.67 -26.62
CA VAL A 214 0.99 18.67 -26.09
C VAL A 214 0.10 19.41 -27.08
N PRO A 215 -0.90 18.76 -27.68
CA PRO A 215 -1.72 19.39 -28.73
C PRO A 215 -2.72 20.39 -28.11
N ALA A 216 -2.95 21.50 -28.82
CA ALA A 216 -3.97 22.49 -28.45
C ALA A 216 -5.41 21.95 -28.64
N LYS A 217 -5.60 21.08 -29.63
CA LYS A 217 -6.84 20.31 -29.87
C LYS A 217 -6.48 18.83 -29.96
N ALA A 218 -7.37 17.96 -29.47
CA ALA A 218 -7.17 16.52 -29.58
C ALA A 218 -6.97 16.11 -31.06
N ILE A 219 -5.98 15.25 -31.30
CA ILE A 219 -5.73 14.65 -32.61
C ILE A 219 -6.61 13.44 -32.74
N GLU A 220 -7.46 13.44 -33.74
CA GLU A 220 -8.41 12.37 -34.03
C GLU A 220 -7.73 11.21 -34.77
N PRO A 221 -8.21 9.97 -34.61
CA PRO A 221 -7.83 8.86 -35.47
C PRO A 221 -7.97 9.21 -36.96
N GLY A 222 -6.93 8.92 -37.79
CA GLY A 222 -6.88 9.22 -39.19
C GLY A 222 -6.31 10.61 -39.53
N ALA A 223 -6.04 11.45 -38.55
CA ALA A 223 -5.45 12.77 -38.78
C ALA A 223 -3.92 12.71 -39.01
N ASP A 224 -3.38 13.74 -39.66
CA ASP A 224 -1.93 13.92 -39.75
C ASP A 224 -1.37 14.31 -38.37
N TYR A 225 -0.24 13.70 -38.00
CA TYR A 225 0.45 13.98 -36.76
C TYR A 225 1.98 13.93 -36.95
N ALA A 226 2.62 15.06 -36.91
CA ALA A 226 4.06 15.18 -37.19
C ALA A 226 4.94 14.38 -36.20
N ALA A 227 4.46 14.10 -34.97
CA ALA A 227 5.20 13.36 -33.95
C ALA A 227 4.83 11.86 -33.89
N VAL A 228 4.31 11.31 -34.98
CA VAL A 228 3.86 9.89 -35.06
C VAL A 228 5.00 8.92 -34.77
N GLU A 229 6.22 9.19 -35.20
CA GLU A 229 7.37 8.31 -34.92
C GLU A 229 7.77 8.32 -33.46
N ILE A 230 7.74 9.49 -32.80
CA ILE A 230 8.00 9.60 -31.34
C ILE A 230 6.92 8.84 -30.58
N LEU A 231 5.65 8.98 -30.99
CA LEU A 231 4.53 8.24 -30.41
C LEU A 231 4.71 6.72 -30.55
N ALA A 232 5.06 6.24 -31.74
CA ALA A 232 5.27 4.82 -32.00
C ALA A 232 6.40 4.25 -31.13
N LYS A 233 7.56 4.93 -31.07
CA LYS A 233 8.69 4.54 -30.22
C LYS A 233 8.29 4.50 -28.74
N ARG A 234 7.55 5.51 -28.26
CA ARG A 234 7.09 5.56 -26.86
C ARG A 234 6.13 4.44 -26.53
N LEU A 235 5.14 4.16 -27.38
CA LEU A 235 4.18 3.06 -27.18
C LEU A 235 4.85 1.68 -27.29
N GLN A 236 5.84 1.53 -28.18
CA GLN A 236 6.66 0.32 -28.28
C GLN A 236 7.48 0.11 -27.01
N LEU A 237 8.19 1.13 -26.52
CA LEU A 237 8.97 1.07 -25.27
C LEU A 237 8.09 0.65 -24.08
N LEU A 238 6.88 1.18 -24.02
CA LEU A 238 5.91 0.86 -22.97
C LEU A 238 5.23 -0.52 -23.13
N GLY A 239 5.38 -1.17 -24.28
CA GLY A 239 4.78 -2.46 -24.62
C GLY A 239 3.32 -2.37 -25.09
N ASP A 240 2.82 -1.16 -25.39
CA ASP A 240 1.47 -0.96 -25.92
C ASP A 240 1.39 -1.21 -27.42
N LEU A 241 2.51 -1.00 -28.16
CA LEU A 241 2.63 -1.23 -29.60
C LEU A 241 3.64 -2.37 -29.85
N PRO A 242 3.26 -3.45 -30.57
CA PRO A 242 4.19 -4.49 -30.98
C PRO A 242 5.33 -3.95 -31.88
N SER A 243 6.52 -4.53 -31.77
CA SER A 243 7.72 -4.07 -32.53
C SER A 243 7.53 -4.10 -34.04
N GLU A 244 6.85 -5.14 -34.56
CA GLU A 244 6.55 -5.27 -35.99
C GLU A 244 5.61 -4.16 -36.49
N ALA A 245 4.60 -3.82 -35.68
CA ALA A 245 3.68 -2.71 -36.00
C ALA A 245 4.38 -1.36 -35.92
N ALA A 246 5.32 -1.14 -34.99
CA ALA A 246 6.10 0.08 -34.89
C ALA A 246 6.99 0.31 -36.12
N ALA A 247 7.57 -0.75 -36.68
CA ALA A 247 8.40 -0.70 -37.89
C ALA A 247 7.58 -0.40 -39.15
N ALA A 248 6.29 -0.68 -39.15
CA ALA A 248 5.39 -0.49 -40.30
C ALA A 248 4.61 0.85 -40.28
N VAL A 249 4.90 1.75 -39.33
CA VAL A 249 4.18 3.04 -39.22
C VAL A 249 4.51 3.93 -40.42
N PRO A 250 3.51 4.21 -41.30
CA PRO A 250 3.72 5.16 -42.41
C PRO A 250 3.93 6.56 -41.84
N GLY A 251 4.87 7.30 -42.43
CA GLY A 251 5.15 8.66 -41.96
C GLY A 251 3.92 9.57 -41.97
N GLY A 252 3.67 10.22 -40.83
CA GLY A 252 2.80 11.41 -40.75
C GLY A 252 1.35 11.17 -40.35
N ARG A 253 0.77 9.93 -40.41
CA ARG A 253 -0.65 9.71 -40.08
C ARG A 253 -0.85 8.92 -38.77
N TYR A 254 -1.80 9.35 -37.98
CA TYR A 254 -2.21 8.69 -36.72
C TYR A 254 -3.39 7.75 -36.99
N GLU A 255 -3.11 6.50 -37.37
CA GLU A 255 -4.16 5.52 -37.74
C GLU A 255 -3.74 4.08 -37.40
N GLY A 256 -4.63 3.11 -37.62
CA GLY A 256 -4.36 1.68 -37.52
C GLY A 256 -3.95 1.21 -36.14
N GLU A 257 -2.85 0.45 -36.06
CA GLU A 257 -2.34 -0.13 -34.82
C GLU A 257 -1.90 0.92 -33.78
N LEU A 258 -1.49 2.13 -34.22
CA LEU A 258 -1.19 3.21 -33.29
C LEU A 258 -2.41 3.65 -32.48
N VAL A 259 -3.59 3.72 -33.11
CA VAL A 259 -4.84 4.05 -32.41
C VAL A 259 -5.19 2.96 -31.40
N THR A 260 -5.03 1.69 -31.78
CA THR A 260 -5.25 0.54 -30.89
C THR A 260 -4.29 0.58 -29.68
N ALA A 261 -3.01 0.90 -29.93
CA ALA A 261 -2.00 1.05 -28.89
C ALA A 261 -2.29 2.22 -27.94
N VAL A 262 -2.75 3.36 -28.46
CA VAL A 262 -3.17 4.50 -27.65
C VAL A 262 -4.38 4.16 -26.80
N LYS A 263 -5.39 3.45 -27.32
CA LYS A 263 -6.53 2.97 -26.51
C LYS A 263 -6.10 2.05 -25.38
N ARG A 264 -5.14 1.13 -25.63
CA ARG A 264 -4.57 0.28 -24.60
C ARG A 264 -3.86 1.10 -23.52
N PHE A 265 -3.01 2.04 -23.96
CA PHE A 265 -2.33 2.98 -23.07
C PHE A 265 -3.33 3.79 -22.23
N GLN A 266 -4.36 4.39 -22.84
CA GLN A 266 -5.39 5.16 -22.14
C GLN A 266 -6.08 4.33 -21.07
N ARG A 267 -6.51 3.11 -21.39
CA ARG A 267 -7.19 2.19 -20.45
C ARG A 267 -6.36 1.92 -19.20
N ARG A 268 -5.08 1.55 -19.39
CA ARG A 268 -4.19 1.25 -18.27
C ARG A 268 -3.66 2.49 -17.53
N HIS A 269 -3.97 3.69 -18.01
CA HIS A 269 -3.68 4.94 -17.32
C HIS A 269 -4.93 5.64 -16.77
N GLY A 270 -6.07 4.93 -16.70
CA GLY A 270 -7.32 5.47 -16.14
C GLY A 270 -7.86 6.64 -16.92
N LEU A 271 -7.68 6.64 -18.25
CA LEU A 271 -8.18 7.64 -19.19
C LEU A 271 -9.35 7.05 -20.01
N ASP A 272 -10.13 7.92 -20.65
CA ASP A 272 -11.12 7.50 -21.65
C ASP A 272 -10.38 6.84 -22.83
N ASP A 273 -10.71 5.59 -23.14
CA ASP A 273 -10.03 4.77 -24.16
C ASP A 273 -10.61 5.00 -25.56
N ASP A 274 -10.79 6.28 -25.93
CA ASP A 274 -11.37 6.75 -27.18
C ASP A 274 -10.39 6.75 -28.36
N GLY A 275 -9.10 6.62 -28.07
CA GLY A 275 -8.01 6.68 -29.05
C GLY A 275 -7.67 8.10 -29.52
N ARG A 276 -8.20 9.14 -28.88
CA ARG A 276 -7.87 10.53 -29.19
C ARG A 276 -6.60 10.96 -28.45
N LEU A 277 -5.66 11.60 -29.13
CA LEU A 277 -4.48 12.17 -28.50
C LEU A 277 -4.79 13.57 -27.97
N GLY A 278 -5.53 13.62 -26.86
CA GLY A 278 -5.80 14.85 -26.13
C GLY A 278 -4.64 15.25 -25.21
N ALA A 279 -4.70 16.47 -24.64
CA ALA A 279 -3.67 16.99 -23.76
C ALA A 279 -3.39 16.06 -22.55
N THR A 280 -4.43 15.42 -21.99
CA THR A 280 -4.28 14.50 -20.86
C THR A 280 -3.53 13.23 -21.27
N THR A 281 -3.89 12.62 -22.41
CA THR A 281 -3.21 11.44 -22.95
C THR A 281 -1.73 11.71 -23.20
N VAL A 282 -1.42 12.83 -23.87
CA VAL A 282 -0.04 13.22 -24.17
C VAL A 282 0.75 13.53 -22.89
N LYS A 283 0.15 14.20 -21.89
CA LYS A 283 0.80 14.41 -20.59
C LYS A 283 1.15 13.09 -19.91
N GLN A 284 0.28 12.09 -19.95
CA GLN A 284 0.56 10.77 -19.38
C GLN A 284 1.63 10.00 -20.16
N LEU A 285 1.67 10.13 -21.50
CA LEU A 285 2.74 9.56 -22.34
C LEU A 285 4.10 10.21 -22.03
N ASN A 286 4.12 11.48 -21.70
CA ASN A 286 5.31 12.27 -21.38
C ASN A 286 5.79 12.10 -19.93
N VAL A 287 5.09 11.34 -19.07
CA VAL A 287 5.58 11.07 -17.72
C VAL A 287 6.89 10.30 -17.81
N PRO A 288 8.00 10.80 -17.22
CA PRO A 288 9.29 10.12 -17.26
C PRO A 288 9.19 8.71 -16.64
N LEU A 289 9.86 7.72 -17.22
CA LEU A 289 9.84 6.35 -16.70
C LEU A 289 10.40 6.26 -15.27
N ALA A 290 11.34 7.14 -14.90
CA ALA A 290 11.81 7.26 -13.51
C ALA A 290 10.67 7.60 -12.53
N ALA A 291 9.69 8.40 -12.92
CA ALA A 291 8.51 8.68 -12.11
C ALA A 291 7.59 7.45 -12.00
N ARG A 292 7.49 6.62 -13.05
CA ARG A 292 6.76 5.34 -12.99
C ARG A 292 7.45 4.33 -12.07
N VAL A 293 8.79 4.27 -12.10
CA VAL A 293 9.58 3.50 -11.14
C VAL A 293 9.27 3.93 -9.71
N GLU A 294 9.22 5.25 -9.45
CA GLU A 294 8.88 5.76 -8.12
C GLU A 294 7.44 5.38 -7.72
N GLN A 295 6.44 5.48 -8.61
CA GLN A 295 5.07 5.02 -8.32
C GLN A 295 5.03 3.54 -7.92
N LEU A 296 5.82 2.67 -8.58
CA LEU A 296 5.91 1.25 -8.25
C LEU A 296 6.60 1.03 -6.88
N ARG A 297 7.64 1.81 -6.55
CA ARG A 297 8.27 1.78 -5.21
C ARG A 297 7.28 2.17 -4.11
N LEU A 298 6.50 3.22 -4.32
CA LEU A 298 5.43 3.65 -3.39
C LEU A 298 4.32 2.59 -3.28
N ALA A 299 4.00 1.90 -4.38
CA ALA A 299 3.04 0.80 -4.35
C ALA A 299 3.55 -0.37 -3.50
N LEU A 300 4.83 -0.76 -3.62
CA LEU A 300 5.43 -1.80 -2.77
C LEU A 300 5.43 -1.42 -1.29
N GLU A 301 5.73 -0.17 -0.95
CA GLU A 301 5.62 0.31 0.43
C GLU A 301 4.18 0.16 0.96
N ARG A 302 3.17 0.54 0.17
CA ARG A 302 1.75 0.43 0.54
C ARG A 302 1.25 -1.00 0.66
N TRP A 303 1.78 -1.93 -0.14
CA TRP A 303 1.48 -3.36 0.00
C TRP A 303 1.89 -3.91 1.36
N ARG A 304 3.02 -3.45 1.93
CA ARG A 304 3.53 -3.85 3.24
C ARG A 304 2.68 -3.37 4.41
N TRP A 305 1.77 -2.43 4.19
CA TRP A 305 0.81 -1.96 5.20
C TRP A 305 -0.42 -2.84 5.33
N LEU A 306 -0.63 -3.77 4.42
CA LEU A 306 -1.70 -4.76 4.54
C LEU A 306 -1.30 -5.88 5.51
N PRO A 307 -2.28 -6.48 6.24
CA PRO A 307 -1.98 -7.62 7.10
C PRO A 307 -1.55 -8.82 6.25
N GLN A 308 -0.75 -9.70 6.82
CA GLN A 308 -0.28 -10.93 6.13
C GLN A 308 -1.41 -11.92 5.84
N SER A 309 -2.45 -11.89 6.65
CA SER A 309 -3.68 -12.64 6.44
C SER A 309 -4.87 -11.82 6.89
N PHE A 310 -6.00 -12.02 6.26
CA PHE A 310 -7.26 -11.40 6.67
C PHE A 310 -8.03 -12.32 7.61
N SER A 311 -8.69 -11.76 8.61
CA SER A 311 -9.56 -12.51 9.55
C SER A 311 -10.80 -13.15 8.87
N ALA A 312 -11.21 -12.57 7.75
CA ALA A 312 -12.24 -13.04 6.83
C ALA A 312 -11.96 -12.47 5.44
N PRO A 313 -12.55 -13.03 4.36
CA PRO A 313 -12.45 -12.48 3.02
C PRO A 313 -12.77 -10.99 2.98
N PRO A 314 -11.83 -10.11 2.58
CA PRO A 314 -11.99 -8.66 2.72
C PRO A 314 -12.69 -8.00 1.54
N ILE A 315 -13.14 -6.77 1.77
CA ILE A 315 -13.46 -5.79 0.73
C ILE A 315 -12.32 -4.78 0.67
N ILE A 316 -11.76 -4.56 -0.51
CA ILE A 316 -10.69 -3.57 -0.76
C ILE A 316 -11.21 -2.52 -1.74
N VAL A 317 -11.23 -1.26 -1.33
CA VAL A 317 -11.53 -0.12 -2.19
C VAL A 317 -10.22 0.62 -2.46
N ASN A 318 -9.77 0.64 -3.71
CA ASN A 318 -8.64 1.48 -4.09
C ASN A 318 -9.15 2.79 -4.68
N ILE A 319 -8.79 3.90 -4.04
CA ILE A 319 -9.33 5.23 -4.39
C ILE A 319 -8.87 5.67 -5.80
N PRO A 320 -7.56 5.61 -6.19
CA PRO A 320 -7.11 6.12 -7.47
C PRO A 320 -7.63 5.38 -8.70
N ASP A 321 -7.92 4.08 -8.60
CA ASP A 321 -8.49 3.30 -9.70
C ASP A 321 -10.02 3.29 -9.72
N PHE A 322 -10.66 3.88 -8.69
CA PHE A 322 -12.10 3.94 -8.53
C PHE A 322 -12.76 2.57 -8.57
N ARG A 323 -12.15 1.55 -7.93
CA ARG A 323 -12.67 0.19 -7.90
C ARG A 323 -12.76 -0.37 -6.50
N LEU A 324 -13.79 -1.20 -6.33
CA LEU A 324 -13.96 -2.06 -5.16
C LEU A 324 -13.77 -3.50 -5.61
N ARG A 325 -12.97 -4.26 -4.85
CA ARG A 325 -12.78 -5.71 -5.02
C ARG A 325 -13.16 -6.41 -3.73
N ALA A 326 -14.07 -7.38 -3.83
CA ALA A 326 -14.29 -8.36 -2.78
C ALA A 326 -13.45 -9.60 -3.09
N LEU A 327 -12.76 -10.13 -2.10
CA LEU A 327 -11.88 -11.28 -2.27
C LEU A 327 -12.49 -12.54 -1.67
N GLU A 328 -12.08 -13.70 -2.16
CA GLU A 328 -12.30 -14.99 -1.51
C GLU A 328 -11.22 -15.27 -0.46
N ALA A 329 -11.37 -16.37 0.28
CA ALA A 329 -10.42 -16.77 1.32
C ALA A 329 -9.00 -17.06 0.78
N ASP A 330 -8.89 -17.42 -0.48
CA ASP A 330 -7.62 -17.66 -1.21
C ASP A 330 -7.08 -16.41 -1.94
N ASN A 331 -7.61 -15.24 -1.62
CA ASN A 331 -7.30 -13.95 -2.22
C ASN A 331 -7.65 -13.81 -3.72
N ARG A 332 -8.42 -14.74 -4.31
CA ARG A 332 -9.01 -14.53 -5.64
C ARG A 332 -10.08 -13.45 -5.59
N ILE A 333 -10.21 -12.70 -6.67
CA ILE A 333 -11.25 -11.68 -6.80
C ILE A 333 -12.60 -12.39 -7.04
N ALA A 334 -13.49 -12.28 -6.05
CA ALA A 334 -14.88 -12.73 -6.17
C ALA A 334 -15.74 -11.72 -6.92
N MET A 335 -15.42 -10.43 -6.75
CA MET A 335 -16.19 -9.32 -7.30
C MET A 335 -15.29 -8.13 -7.57
N ASP A 336 -15.44 -7.49 -8.72
CA ASP A 336 -14.72 -6.27 -9.09
C ASP A 336 -15.70 -5.29 -9.73
N MET A 337 -15.91 -4.11 -9.10
CA MET A 337 -16.89 -3.12 -9.55
C MET A 337 -16.37 -1.70 -9.42
N ARG A 338 -16.98 -0.80 -10.18
CA ARG A 338 -16.69 0.64 -10.12
C ARG A 338 -17.26 1.27 -8.86
N VAL A 339 -16.56 2.30 -8.36
CA VAL A 339 -17.03 3.12 -7.23
C VAL A 339 -16.90 4.60 -7.54
N VAL A 340 -17.71 5.41 -6.84
CA VAL A 340 -17.58 6.87 -6.79
C VAL A 340 -17.06 7.24 -5.40
N VAL A 341 -15.91 7.94 -5.35
CA VAL A 341 -15.25 8.37 -4.11
C VAL A 341 -15.41 9.88 -3.87
N GLY A 342 -14.90 10.36 -2.77
CA GLY A 342 -14.93 11.77 -2.38
C GLY A 342 -14.21 12.69 -3.36
N LYS A 343 -14.69 13.95 -3.43
CA LYS A 343 -14.09 15.00 -4.27
C LYS A 343 -12.66 15.30 -3.83
N VAL A 344 -11.84 15.70 -4.78
CA VAL A 344 -10.43 16.08 -4.57
C VAL A 344 -10.27 17.18 -3.51
N MET A 345 -11.18 18.15 -3.48
CA MET A 345 -11.13 19.26 -2.53
C MET A 345 -12.27 19.17 -1.51
N GLY A 346 -11.90 19.17 -0.23
CA GLY A 346 -12.81 19.39 0.89
C GLY A 346 -13.65 18.20 1.34
N THR A 347 -13.69 17.09 0.58
CA THR A 347 -14.47 15.90 0.95
C THR A 347 -13.81 14.61 0.46
N GLN A 348 -12.49 14.52 0.59
CA GLN A 348 -11.73 13.32 0.24
C GLN A 348 -12.22 12.10 1.03
N THR A 349 -12.25 10.94 0.39
CA THR A 349 -12.42 9.67 1.11
C THR A 349 -11.11 9.36 1.85
N PRO A 350 -11.13 9.16 3.18
CA PRO A 350 -9.93 8.83 3.94
C PRO A 350 -9.45 7.40 3.64
N VAL A 351 -8.16 7.17 3.88
CA VAL A 351 -7.52 5.84 3.80
C VAL A 351 -7.51 5.23 5.20
N PHE A 352 -8.25 4.13 5.39
CA PHE A 352 -8.38 3.45 6.69
C PHE A 352 -8.91 2.03 6.52
N SER A 353 -8.93 1.26 7.61
CA SER A 353 -9.55 -0.06 7.66
C SER A 353 -10.46 -0.21 8.86
N ARG A 354 -11.63 -0.83 8.68
CA ARG A 354 -12.60 -1.18 9.74
C ARG A 354 -13.41 -2.39 9.30
N ASP A 355 -14.06 -3.04 10.25
CA ASP A 355 -14.93 -4.17 9.98
C ASP A 355 -16.35 -3.75 9.66
N MET A 356 -16.88 -4.25 8.54
CA MET A 356 -18.30 -4.13 8.20
C MET A 356 -19.10 -5.08 9.08
N THR A 357 -20.10 -4.56 9.78
CA THR A 357 -20.84 -5.29 10.80
C THR A 357 -22.35 -5.41 10.53
N TYR A 358 -22.90 -4.55 9.69
CA TYR A 358 -24.32 -4.61 9.33
C TYR A 358 -24.63 -3.88 8.03
N VAL A 359 -25.78 -4.19 7.45
CA VAL A 359 -26.37 -3.48 6.32
C VAL A 359 -27.69 -2.86 6.73
N VAL A 360 -28.10 -1.78 6.05
CA VAL A 360 -29.40 -1.15 6.26
C VAL A 360 -30.11 -1.04 4.91
N PHE A 361 -31.22 -1.73 4.80
CA PHE A 361 -32.10 -1.66 3.63
C PHE A 361 -33.02 -0.46 3.71
N ARG A 362 -33.25 0.19 2.57
CA ARG A 362 -34.14 1.37 2.42
C ARG A 362 -33.87 2.41 3.51
N PRO A 363 -32.61 2.93 3.60
CA PRO A 363 -32.22 3.79 4.69
C PRO A 363 -32.86 5.17 4.61
N PHE A 364 -33.12 5.79 5.77
CA PHE A 364 -33.16 7.25 5.84
C PHE A 364 -31.75 7.81 5.63
N TRP A 365 -31.66 8.93 4.92
CA TRP A 365 -30.41 9.67 4.84
C TRP A 365 -30.45 10.91 5.73
N GLY A 366 -29.81 10.88 6.90
CA GLY A 366 -29.56 12.06 7.70
C GLY A 366 -28.56 12.97 6.98
N VAL A 367 -28.97 14.20 6.68
CA VAL A 367 -28.13 15.14 5.93
C VAL A 367 -27.04 15.68 6.84
N PRO A 368 -25.74 15.46 6.51
CA PRO A 368 -24.63 15.98 7.29
C PRO A 368 -24.66 17.52 7.40
N PRO A 369 -24.22 18.12 8.53
CA PRO A 369 -24.25 19.59 8.75
C PRO A 369 -23.56 20.38 7.64
N GLY A 370 -22.47 19.86 7.06
CA GLY A 370 -21.77 20.51 5.95
C GLY A 370 -22.62 20.58 4.67
N ILE A 371 -23.34 19.51 4.34
CA ILE A 371 -24.25 19.46 3.19
C ILE A 371 -25.48 20.33 3.47
N MET A 372 -26.02 20.25 4.68
CA MET A 372 -27.12 21.12 5.12
C MET A 372 -26.83 22.58 4.82
N ARG A 373 -25.69 23.09 5.31
CA ARG A 373 -25.32 24.51 5.14
C ARG A 373 -25.02 24.89 3.70
N ARG A 374 -24.32 24.03 2.94
CA ARG A 374 -23.88 24.39 1.58
C ARG A 374 -24.90 24.13 0.48
N GLN A 375 -25.85 23.22 0.70
CA GLN A 375 -26.78 22.78 -0.34
C GLN A 375 -28.25 22.92 0.06
N ILE A 376 -28.66 22.34 1.20
CA ILE A 376 -30.08 22.24 1.56
C ILE A 376 -30.65 23.60 1.97
N ILE A 377 -29.99 24.32 2.88
CA ILE A 377 -30.46 25.65 3.31
C ILE A 377 -30.54 26.64 2.13
N PRO A 378 -29.52 26.76 1.25
CA PRO A 378 -29.63 27.59 0.06
C PRO A 378 -30.76 27.18 -0.89
N ALA A 379 -31.03 25.87 -1.03
CA ALA A 379 -32.12 25.39 -1.85
C ALA A 379 -33.49 25.76 -1.25
N ILE A 380 -33.68 25.60 0.07
CA ILE A 380 -34.91 26.03 0.78
C ILE A 380 -35.15 27.54 0.66
N LEU A 381 -34.08 28.34 0.63
CA LEU A 381 -34.20 29.81 0.45
C LEU A 381 -34.74 30.18 -0.93
N LYS A 382 -34.38 29.39 -1.96
CA LYS A 382 -34.86 29.59 -3.32
C LYS A 382 -36.27 29.05 -3.52
N ASP A 383 -36.58 27.94 -2.87
CA ASP A 383 -37.87 27.26 -2.98
C ASP A 383 -38.24 26.63 -1.63
N ARG A 384 -39.28 27.16 -1.00
CA ARG A 384 -39.80 26.69 0.30
C ARG A 384 -40.42 25.30 0.24
N ASN A 385 -40.81 24.81 -0.96
CA ASN A 385 -41.31 23.46 -1.20
C ASN A 385 -40.20 22.42 -1.38
N TYR A 386 -38.91 22.85 -1.47
CA TYR A 386 -37.77 21.97 -1.74
C TYR A 386 -37.74 20.70 -0.89
N ILE A 387 -38.17 20.80 0.39
CA ILE A 387 -38.23 19.67 1.34
C ILE A 387 -39.27 18.63 0.86
N ALA A 388 -40.48 19.07 0.48
CA ALA A 388 -41.56 18.19 0.00
C ALA A 388 -41.18 17.53 -1.33
N ASP A 389 -40.73 18.32 -2.31
CA ASP A 389 -40.45 17.88 -3.69
C ASP A 389 -39.31 16.87 -3.76
N ASN A 390 -38.35 16.96 -2.84
CA ASN A 390 -37.20 16.07 -2.76
C ASN A 390 -37.33 14.99 -1.69
N ARG A 391 -38.55 14.77 -1.15
CA ARG A 391 -38.85 13.75 -0.13
C ARG A 391 -38.00 13.86 1.13
N TYR A 392 -37.68 15.08 1.54
CA TYR A 392 -37.06 15.35 2.82
C TYR A 392 -38.05 15.53 3.95
N GLU A 393 -37.57 15.45 5.17
CA GLU A 393 -38.26 15.78 6.41
C GLU A 393 -37.35 16.65 7.26
N VAL A 394 -37.89 17.69 7.88
CA VAL A 394 -37.24 18.40 8.98
C VAL A 394 -37.60 17.67 10.27
N VAL A 395 -36.58 17.32 11.03
CA VAL A 395 -36.74 16.52 12.26
C VAL A 395 -36.01 17.15 13.42
N THR A 396 -36.49 16.87 14.62
CA THR A 396 -35.76 17.14 15.87
C THR A 396 -34.59 16.16 16.06
N PRO A 397 -33.62 16.42 16.96
CA PRO A 397 -32.52 15.50 17.22
C PRO A 397 -32.94 14.10 17.67
N ASP A 398 -34.10 13.97 18.32
CA ASP A 398 -34.71 12.68 18.70
C ASP A 398 -35.49 11.99 17.55
N GLY A 399 -35.50 12.60 16.35
CA GLY A 399 -36.06 12.01 15.14
C GLY A 399 -37.54 12.29 14.91
N ARG A 400 -38.20 13.10 15.72
CA ARG A 400 -39.60 13.50 15.57
C ARG A 400 -39.74 14.44 14.36
N VAL A 401 -40.72 14.17 13.49
CA VAL A 401 -40.97 14.99 12.30
C VAL A 401 -41.60 16.32 12.70
N VAL A 402 -40.98 17.43 12.32
CA VAL A 402 -41.45 18.81 12.48
C VAL A 402 -42.29 19.21 11.26
N THR A 403 -41.72 18.98 10.06
CA THR A 403 -42.46 19.18 8.78
C THR A 403 -41.88 18.30 7.67
N SER A 404 -42.72 17.92 6.73
CA SER A 404 -42.34 17.29 5.45
C SER A 404 -42.88 18.09 4.25
N GLY A 405 -43.35 19.31 4.51
CA GLY A 405 -43.91 20.24 3.55
C GLY A 405 -43.13 21.55 3.46
N VAL A 406 -43.87 22.66 3.38
CA VAL A 406 -43.32 24.01 3.29
C VAL A 406 -42.50 24.35 4.53
N VAL A 407 -41.33 24.96 4.33
CA VAL A 407 -40.46 25.40 5.42
C VAL A 407 -40.75 26.86 5.77
N THR A 408 -41.25 27.09 7.00
CA THR A 408 -41.51 28.45 7.54
C THR A 408 -40.18 29.13 7.90
N ASP A 409 -40.21 30.45 8.09
CA ASP A 409 -39.04 31.22 8.53
C ASP A 409 -38.54 30.78 9.90
N GLU A 410 -39.43 30.40 10.81
CA GLU A 410 -39.08 29.87 12.12
C GLU A 410 -38.33 28.55 12.02
N VAL A 411 -38.83 27.60 11.24
CA VAL A 411 -38.18 26.32 10.99
C VAL A 411 -36.80 26.53 10.34
N LEU A 412 -36.71 27.46 9.36
CA LEU A 412 -35.46 27.77 8.69
C LEU A 412 -34.44 28.39 9.69
N ALA A 413 -34.90 29.25 10.59
CA ALA A 413 -34.02 29.82 11.64
C ALA A 413 -33.47 28.71 12.56
N GLN A 414 -34.30 27.76 12.97
CA GLN A 414 -33.88 26.62 13.78
C GLN A 414 -32.91 25.65 13.03
N LEU A 415 -33.12 25.43 11.73
CA LEU A 415 -32.18 24.69 10.88
C LEU A 415 -30.82 25.37 10.80
N ARG A 416 -30.78 26.70 10.62
CA ARG A 416 -29.54 27.50 10.61
C ARG A 416 -28.82 27.44 11.95
N ALA A 417 -29.57 27.47 13.05
CA ALA A 417 -29.06 27.35 14.40
C ALA A 417 -28.63 25.91 14.77
N GLY A 418 -28.84 24.92 13.90
CA GLY A 418 -28.51 23.52 14.18
C GLY A 418 -29.41 22.85 15.23
N LYS A 419 -30.55 23.45 15.58
CA LYS A 419 -31.54 22.89 16.52
C LYS A 419 -32.43 21.83 15.87
N LEU A 420 -32.57 21.90 14.55
CA LEU A 420 -33.29 20.93 13.73
C LEU A 420 -32.35 20.33 12.69
N MET A 421 -32.68 19.14 12.23
CA MET A 421 -31.95 18.39 11.19
C MET A 421 -32.86 18.12 10.00
N VAL A 422 -32.26 17.76 8.86
CA VAL A 422 -32.98 17.27 7.70
C VAL A 422 -32.60 15.82 7.46
N ARG A 423 -33.57 14.98 7.18
CA ARG A 423 -33.36 13.64 6.64
C ARG A 423 -34.16 13.43 5.36
N GLN A 424 -33.64 12.61 4.45
CA GLN A 424 -34.38 12.19 3.25
C GLN A 424 -35.04 10.84 3.50
N LYS A 425 -36.32 10.74 3.07
CA LYS A 425 -37.11 9.50 3.18
C LYS A 425 -36.51 8.37 2.33
N PRO A 426 -36.66 7.10 2.74
CA PRO A 426 -36.33 5.96 1.91
C PRO A 426 -37.01 5.99 0.53
N GLY A 427 -36.35 5.38 -0.46
CA GLY A 427 -36.92 5.21 -1.80
C GLY A 427 -35.91 5.52 -2.92
N PRO A 428 -36.33 5.40 -4.19
CA PRO A 428 -35.42 5.43 -5.34
C PRO A 428 -34.70 6.78 -5.54
N LYS A 429 -35.28 7.88 -5.04
CA LYS A 429 -34.64 9.22 -5.08
C LYS A 429 -33.74 9.52 -3.89
N ASN A 430 -33.60 8.60 -2.90
CA ASN A 430 -32.73 8.80 -1.75
C ASN A 430 -31.27 8.84 -2.17
N ALA A 431 -30.52 9.80 -1.68
CA ALA A 431 -29.09 9.96 -2.03
C ALA A 431 -28.22 8.74 -1.69
N LEU A 432 -28.62 7.93 -0.69
CA LEU A 432 -27.98 6.66 -0.35
C LEU A 432 -28.52 5.48 -1.18
N GLY A 433 -29.46 5.72 -2.09
CA GLY A 433 -30.14 4.65 -2.81
C GLY A 433 -30.94 3.73 -1.89
N LEU A 434 -30.93 2.43 -2.20
CA LEU A 434 -31.79 1.44 -1.55
C LEU A 434 -31.10 0.62 -0.45
N VAL A 435 -29.79 0.74 -0.30
CA VAL A 435 -29.02 0.01 0.73
C VAL A 435 -27.76 0.75 1.08
N LYS A 436 -27.35 0.68 2.36
CA LYS A 436 -26.03 1.08 2.85
C LYS A 436 -25.39 -0.06 3.65
N LEU A 437 -24.08 -0.23 3.48
CA LEU A 437 -23.27 -1.25 4.14
C LEU A 437 -22.35 -0.53 5.13
N MET A 438 -22.40 -0.92 6.40
CA MET A 438 -21.89 -0.15 7.52
C MET A 438 -20.68 -0.82 8.17
N PHE A 439 -19.57 -0.09 8.18
CA PHE A 439 -18.35 -0.36 8.96
C PHE A 439 -18.10 0.84 9.88
N PRO A 440 -18.58 0.79 11.14
CA PRO A 440 -18.52 1.94 12.06
C PRO A 440 -17.11 2.51 12.17
N ASN A 441 -16.98 3.82 11.97
CA ASN A 441 -15.71 4.55 12.00
C ASN A 441 -15.92 6.04 12.35
N GLU A 442 -14.87 6.71 12.76
CA GLU A 442 -14.84 8.14 13.14
C GLU A 442 -15.01 9.09 11.96
N TYR A 443 -14.78 8.61 10.73
CA TYR A 443 -14.90 9.41 9.49
C TYR A 443 -16.33 9.48 8.97
N HIS A 444 -17.25 8.70 9.53
CA HIS A 444 -18.64 8.55 9.06
C HIS A 444 -18.74 8.12 7.59
N VAL A 445 -17.78 7.33 7.11
CA VAL A 445 -17.75 6.78 5.76
C VAL A 445 -18.40 5.40 5.75
N TYR A 446 -19.17 5.12 4.69
CA TYR A 446 -19.80 3.82 4.43
C TYR A 446 -19.94 3.58 2.92
N LEU A 447 -20.19 2.32 2.54
CA LEU A 447 -20.56 1.97 1.16
C LEU A 447 -22.09 2.09 1.01
N HIS A 448 -22.55 2.58 -0.14
CA HIS A 448 -23.98 2.71 -0.37
C HIS A 448 -24.36 2.69 -1.85
N SER A 449 -25.59 2.35 -2.12
CA SER A 449 -26.24 2.50 -3.42
C SER A 449 -26.39 3.99 -3.79
N THR A 450 -26.84 4.29 -4.99
CA THR A 450 -27.08 5.66 -5.46
C THR A 450 -28.11 5.68 -6.57
N PRO A 451 -28.95 6.73 -6.69
CA PRO A 451 -29.76 6.98 -7.87
C PRO A 451 -28.95 7.51 -9.07
N SER A 452 -27.74 8.06 -8.84
CA SER A 452 -26.88 8.66 -9.87
C SER A 452 -25.98 7.60 -10.50
N THR A 453 -26.57 6.62 -11.18
CA THR A 453 -25.86 5.48 -11.77
C THR A 453 -25.03 5.85 -13.00
N GLU A 454 -25.39 6.94 -13.68
CA GLU A 454 -24.65 7.50 -14.83
C GLU A 454 -23.20 7.88 -14.49
N LEU A 455 -22.91 8.16 -13.22
CA LEU A 455 -21.56 8.50 -12.77
C LEU A 455 -20.58 7.33 -12.91
N PHE A 456 -21.06 6.10 -12.88
CA PHE A 456 -20.18 4.93 -13.04
C PHE A 456 -19.64 4.78 -14.47
N ALA A 457 -20.30 5.37 -15.47
CA ALA A 457 -19.81 5.40 -16.84
C ALA A 457 -18.61 6.34 -17.04
N ARG A 458 -18.39 7.28 -16.10
CA ARG A 458 -17.26 8.21 -16.19
C ARG A 458 -15.96 7.54 -15.78
N THR A 459 -14.86 7.94 -16.40
CA THR A 459 -13.51 7.49 -16.05
C THR A 459 -13.06 8.09 -14.73
N GLN A 460 -13.22 9.40 -14.55
CA GLN A 460 -12.96 10.07 -13.27
C GLN A 460 -14.21 10.07 -12.41
N ARG A 461 -14.11 9.48 -11.21
CA ARG A 461 -15.26 9.26 -10.32
C ARG A 461 -15.11 9.83 -8.91
N ALA A 462 -14.42 10.97 -8.78
CA ALA A 462 -14.25 11.69 -7.52
C ALA A 462 -15.36 12.74 -7.32
N PHE A 463 -16.59 12.32 -6.99
CA PHE A 463 -17.76 13.20 -6.96
C PHE A 463 -18.53 13.22 -5.63
N SER A 464 -18.28 12.29 -4.72
CA SER A 464 -19.04 12.18 -3.47
C SER A 464 -18.58 13.18 -2.40
N SER A 465 -19.28 13.18 -1.28
CA SER A 465 -18.90 13.95 -0.09
C SER A 465 -18.08 13.13 0.92
N GLY A 466 -17.36 12.10 0.46
CA GLY A 466 -16.52 11.24 1.28
C GLY A 466 -16.97 9.77 1.32
N CYS A 467 -18.29 9.51 1.38
CA CYS A 467 -18.82 8.15 1.30
C CYS A 467 -18.63 7.54 -0.09
N ILE A 468 -18.65 6.23 -0.18
CA ILE A 468 -18.34 5.47 -1.38
C ILE A 468 -19.62 4.91 -1.99
N ARG A 469 -19.95 5.34 -3.23
CA ARG A 469 -21.05 4.78 -4.00
C ARG A 469 -20.58 3.55 -4.75
N VAL A 470 -21.35 2.47 -4.71
CA VAL A 470 -21.02 1.20 -5.37
C VAL A 470 -21.94 0.93 -6.56
N GLU A 471 -21.36 0.40 -7.63
CA GLU A 471 -22.05 0.16 -8.90
C GLU A 471 -23.06 -1.00 -8.81
N GLN A 472 -22.72 -2.06 -8.09
CA GLN A 472 -23.51 -3.29 -7.96
C GLN A 472 -23.92 -3.51 -6.50
N PRO A 473 -24.82 -2.67 -5.93
CA PRO A 473 -25.10 -2.70 -4.50
C PRO A 473 -25.84 -3.98 -4.05
N ALA A 474 -26.70 -4.56 -4.90
CA ALA A 474 -27.43 -5.78 -4.58
C ALA A 474 -26.48 -6.99 -4.47
N ASP A 475 -25.60 -7.14 -5.46
CA ASP A 475 -24.64 -8.24 -5.51
C ASP A 475 -23.63 -8.15 -4.35
N LEU A 476 -23.10 -6.95 -4.07
CA LEU A 476 -22.21 -6.71 -2.93
C LEU A 476 -22.91 -7.01 -1.59
N THR A 477 -24.19 -6.64 -1.46
CA THR A 477 -24.97 -6.90 -0.24
C THR A 477 -25.22 -8.39 -0.07
N ALA A 478 -25.57 -9.11 -1.16
CA ALA A 478 -25.76 -10.55 -1.13
C ALA A 478 -24.45 -11.27 -0.75
N TRP A 479 -23.32 -10.85 -1.32
CA TRP A 479 -22.00 -11.37 -0.96
C TRP A 479 -21.67 -11.10 0.52
N ALA A 480 -21.96 -9.91 1.02
CA ALA A 480 -21.73 -9.56 2.42
C ALA A 480 -22.60 -10.40 3.39
N LEU A 481 -23.84 -10.71 2.98
CA LEU A 481 -24.79 -11.51 3.76
C LEU A 481 -24.73 -13.03 3.48
N ARG A 482 -23.76 -13.51 2.69
CA ARG A 482 -23.68 -14.92 2.26
C ARG A 482 -23.67 -15.93 3.40
N ASN A 483 -23.18 -15.53 4.58
CA ASN A 483 -23.15 -16.35 5.80
C ASN A 483 -24.40 -16.16 6.67
N ASN A 484 -25.36 -15.32 6.27
CA ASN A 484 -26.62 -15.10 6.96
C ASN A 484 -27.68 -16.03 6.38
N PRO A 485 -28.32 -16.91 7.19
CA PRO A 485 -29.33 -17.83 6.67
C PRO A 485 -30.47 -17.12 5.93
N GLY A 486 -30.82 -17.62 4.75
CA GLY A 486 -31.94 -17.14 3.95
C GLY A 486 -31.74 -15.80 3.22
N TRP A 487 -30.52 -15.23 3.20
CA TRP A 487 -30.20 -14.02 2.45
C TRP A 487 -29.60 -14.36 1.08
N THR A 488 -30.47 -14.70 0.13
CA THR A 488 -30.11 -14.86 -1.28
C THR A 488 -30.08 -13.51 -2.01
N LEU A 489 -29.50 -13.44 -3.20
CA LEU A 489 -29.53 -12.24 -4.05
C LEU A 489 -30.97 -11.77 -4.33
N GLU A 490 -31.89 -12.71 -4.58
CA GLU A 490 -33.30 -12.40 -4.83
C GLU A 490 -33.95 -11.74 -3.60
N ARG A 491 -33.70 -12.30 -2.40
CA ARG A 491 -34.19 -11.71 -1.15
C ARG A 491 -33.60 -10.33 -0.88
N VAL A 492 -32.31 -10.12 -1.21
CA VAL A 492 -31.67 -8.80 -1.12
C VAL A 492 -32.36 -7.80 -2.03
N ARG A 493 -32.61 -8.16 -3.30
CA ARG A 493 -33.32 -7.31 -4.26
C ARG A 493 -34.74 -6.98 -3.77
N GLN A 494 -35.47 -7.98 -3.30
CA GLN A 494 -36.80 -7.77 -2.71
C GLN A 494 -36.76 -6.81 -1.52
N ALA A 495 -35.77 -6.97 -0.60
CA ALA A 495 -35.65 -6.08 0.54
C ALA A 495 -35.27 -4.63 0.16
N MET A 496 -34.53 -4.45 -0.93
CA MET A 496 -34.21 -3.13 -1.49
C MET A 496 -35.40 -2.45 -2.14
N GLU A 497 -36.19 -3.18 -2.94
CA GLU A 497 -37.25 -2.61 -3.78
C GLU A 497 -38.59 -2.45 -3.05
N SER A 498 -39.03 -3.49 -2.37
CA SER A 498 -40.36 -3.59 -1.76
C SER A 498 -40.36 -3.91 -0.27
N GLY A 499 -39.17 -3.98 0.36
CA GLY A 499 -39.03 -4.26 1.79
C GLY A 499 -39.51 -3.09 2.67
N ARG A 500 -39.57 -3.34 3.98
CA ARG A 500 -39.82 -2.29 4.98
C ARG A 500 -38.66 -1.29 5.02
N ASP A 501 -38.98 -0.04 5.33
CA ASP A 501 -37.99 1.04 5.41
C ASP A 501 -37.08 0.90 6.63
N ASN A 502 -35.84 1.25 6.45
CA ASN A 502 -34.78 1.35 7.49
C ASN A 502 -34.54 0.05 8.26
N VAL A 503 -34.59 -1.10 7.57
CA VAL A 503 -34.35 -2.41 8.18
C VAL A 503 -32.85 -2.68 8.30
N THR A 504 -32.39 -2.88 9.51
CA THR A 504 -30.99 -3.24 9.82
C THR A 504 -30.84 -4.76 9.91
N VAL A 505 -29.85 -5.30 9.20
CA VAL A 505 -29.45 -6.72 9.26
C VAL A 505 -27.98 -6.78 9.65
N ARG A 506 -27.68 -7.40 10.79
CA ARG A 506 -26.30 -7.66 11.23
C ARG A 506 -25.69 -8.77 10.40
N LEU A 507 -24.42 -8.64 10.06
CA LEU A 507 -23.67 -9.71 9.42
C LEU A 507 -23.42 -10.83 10.43
N ALA A 508 -23.56 -12.08 10.00
CA ALA A 508 -23.21 -13.25 10.82
C ALA A 508 -21.71 -13.27 11.16
N GLN A 509 -20.89 -12.75 10.27
CA GLN A 509 -19.45 -12.57 10.48
C GLN A 509 -19.04 -11.17 9.98
N PRO A 510 -18.31 -10.39 10.79
CA PRO A 510 -17.74 -9.12 10.32
C PRO A 510 -16.84 -9.31 9.12
N ILE A 511 -16.83 -8.34 8.21
CA ILE A 511 -16.02 -8.36 6.97
C ILE A 511 -15.01 -7.21 7.03
N PRO A 512 -13.70 -7.48 6.95
CA PRO A 512 -12.70 -6.43 6.90
C PRO A 512 -12.86 -5.57 5.63
N VAL A 513 -12.92 -4.26 5.80
CA VAL A 513 -12.98 -3.28 4.71
C VAL A 513 -11.72 -2.44 4.77
N PHE A 514 -10.96 -2.47 3.68
CA PHE A 514 -9.76 -1.66 3.49
C PHE A 514 -10.02 -0.60 2.42
N ILE A 515 -9.93 0.66 2.80
CA ILE A 515 -9.88 1.76 1.84
C ILE A 515 -8.42 2.13 1.68
N VAL A 516 -7.88 1.87 0.50
CA VAL A 516 -6.45 1.99 0.19
C VAL A 516 -6.19 3.02 -0.90
N TYR A 517 -4.91 3.32 -1.11
CA TYR A 517 -4.49 4.32 -2.08
C TYR A 517 -3.29 3.82 -2.89
N GLY A 518 -3.54 3.10 -3.98
CA GLY A 518 -2.52 2.58 -4.88
C GLY A 518 -2.57 3.28 -6.23
N THR A 519 -1.51 4.00 -6.58
CA THR A 519 -1.39 4.73 -7.85
C THR A 519 -0.72 3.91 -8.95
N ALA A 520 -0.19 2.72 -8.62
CA ALA A 520 0.30 1.72 -9.57
C ALA A 520 -0.19 0.33 -9.16
N LEU A 521 -0.69 -0.45 -10.12
CA LEU A 521 -1.19 -1.81 -9.92
C LEU A 521 -0.66 -2.72 -11.03
N ALA A 522 -0.03 -3.84 -10.65
CA ALA A 522 0.38 -4.89 -11.59
C ALA A 522 -0.68 -6.00 -11.64
N HIS A 523 -1.29 -6.18 -12.81
CA HIS A 523 -2.38 -7.11 -13.05
C HIS A 523 -1.90 -8.54 -13.38
N PRO A 524 -2.76 -9.56 -13.23
CA PRO A 524 -2.40 -10.96 -13.54
C PRO A 524 -2.01 -11.22 -14.99
N ASP A 525 -2.51 -10.41 -15.93
CA ASP A 525 -2.16 -10.47 -17.36
C ASP A 525 -0.80 -9.86 -17.71
N GLY A 526 -0.07 -9.33 -16.69
CA GLY A 526 1.22 -8.68 -16.85
C GLY A 526 1.14 -7.19 -17.20
N GLU A 527 -0.06 -6.64 -17.39
CA GLU A 527 -0.23 -5.18 -17.56
C GLU A 527 0.04 -4.45 -16.25
N VAL A 528 0.66 -3.28 -16.36
CA VAL A 528 0.84 -2.35 -15.23
C VAL A 528 -0.01 -1.12 -15.47
N HIS A 529 -0.93 -0.89 -14.55
CA HIS A 529 -1.82 0.25 -14.58
C HIS A 529 -1.28 1.36 -13.69
N PHE A 530 -1.28 2.58 -14.20
CA PHE A 530 -0.89 3.78 -13.47
C PHE A 530 -2.07 4.74 -13.41
N TYR A 531 -2.36 5.24 -12.22
CA TYR A 531 -3.47 6.14 -11.96
C TYR A 531 -2.95 7.48 -11.44
N ASP A 532 -3.73 8.53 -11.66
CA ASP A 532 -3.42 9.85 -11.12
C ASP A 532 -3.45 9.84 -9.58
N ASP A 533 -2.50 10.53 -8.98
CA ASP A 533 -2.50 10.82 -7.55
C ASP A 533 -3.52 11.93 -7.23
N ILE A 534 -4.83 11.58 -7.31
CA ILE A 534 -5.94 12.53 -7.23
C ILE A 534 -6.02 13.30 -5.90
N TYR A 535 -5.39 12.79 -4.83
CA TYR A 535 -5.40 13.44 -3.51
C TYR A 535 -4.02 13.95 -3.07
N GLY A 536 -2.99 13.79 -3.89
CA GLY A 536 -1.63 14.26 -3.61
C GLY A 536 -0.95 13.50 -2.46
N HIS A 537 -1.12 12.18 -2.39
CA HIS A 537 -0.52 11.35 -1.34
C HIS A 537 0.85 10.79 -1.69
N ASP A 538 1.20 10.68 -2.98
CA ASP A 538 2.50 10.16 -3.41
C ASP A 538 3.66 11.07 -2.96
N PRO A 539 3.63 12.39 -3.18
CA PRO A 539 4.68 13.27 -2.67
C PRO A 539 4.86 13.25 -1.15
N LYS A 540 3.76 13.07 -0.40
CA LYS A 540 3.81 12.95 1.07
C LYS A 540 4.54 11.68 1.49
N LEU A 541 4.27 10.55 0.83
CA LEU A 541 4.93 9.29 1.11
C LEU A 541 6.40 9.33 0.69
N THR A 542 6.73 9.87 -0.50
CA THR A 542 8.11 10.07 -0.94
C THR A 542 8.90 10.91 0.07
N ALA A 543 8.33 12.02 0.55
CA ALA A 543 8.97 12.86 1.57
C ALA A 543 9.14 12.13 2.91
N ALA A 544 8.18 11.29 3.31
CA ALA A 544 8.27 10.50 4.52
C ALA A 544 9.35 9.41 4.40
N LEU A 545 9.43 8.71 3.27
CA LEU A 545 10.47 7.70 2.98
C LEU A 545 11.89 8.31 2.98
N ALA A 546 12.04 9.53 2.45
CA ALA A 546 13.33 10.23 2.44
C ALA A 546 13.83 10.60 3.85
N LYS A 547 12.91 10.80 4.81
CA LYS A 547 13.21 11.17 6.21
C LYS A 547 13.28 9.96 7.14
N ALA A 548 12.68 8.83 6.76
CA ALA A 548 12.62 7.64 7.61
C ALA A 548 14.00 7.02 7.75
N ASN A 549 14.51 6.95 8.98
CA ASN A 549 15.63 6.08 9.32
C ASN A 549 15.12 4.63 9.35
N PRO A 550 15.86 3.68 8.77
CA PRO A 550 15.49 2.28 8.78
C PRO A 550 15.57 1.65 10.17
#